data_5875049277a7f01c9435afa5c9f6c2d7
#
_entry.id   5875049277a7f01c9435afa5c9f6c2d7
#
_cell.length_a   1.000
_cell.length_b   1.000
_cell.length_c   1.000
_cell.angle_alpha   90.00
_cell.angle_beta   90.00
_cell.angle_gamma   90.00
#
_symmetry.space_group_name_H-M   'P 1'
#
loop_
_entity.id
_entity.type
_entity.pdbx_description
1 polymer ?
#
loop_
_entity_poly.entity_id
_entity_poly.type
_entity_poly.pdbx_seq_one_letter_code
_entity_poly.pdbx_strand_id
1 'polypeptide(L)'
;MTRSKNEYAPEQRLKQLGFSDEDLKRISAYGWTADYAVAEVERLLYTGLTTEAYARETFAEAYPEIFEESLQVVDSNQLTLKYDKSDKLKCEITNFVEIMRHDERYSGIKYNEMSGRAEIHSVKDGKLTIAPWTDADEARSMMYIESQYGLYSKDKHSAALRVLFEDRAYNPIIDIVDGIKWDGEPRCRHFLHKWAKVEDSPYTQEVSRLIFAGGIHRLYQPGVKFDDVPILIGVKQGEGKSSLIRFLAINDQYYGEVNLMEGQQAIEQLRGKWICEISELLALTKNKEQEAAKAYITRQVDTYRKPWDKNVSDLPRRCIMIGTTNNDAPLSDRTGARRFFPVEVHSNGYDLFDHEQECRDYILQCWAEARELYKQGKMPNYADRKLIPLYREAQENATQDDWRVGAIQAYLDRKLPGELTCVREVCHRALSPNPDVPKEPSLVESKDIGAIITRTPGWEKLKSVRFIGNYGKQRCWQKILDAPMPQSEEPFTEV
;
A
#
# COMPACT_ATOMS: atom_id res chain seq x y z
N MET A 1 36.08 12.16 -8.33
CA MET A 1 36.30 12.80 -9.65
C MET A 1 35.41 14.04 -9.72
N THR A 2 36.04 15.19 -9.70
CA THR A 2 35.37 16.52 -9.76
C THR A 2 34.77 16.72 -11.15
N ARG A 3 33.42 16.69 -11.26
CA ARG A 3 32.74 17.11 -12.48
C ARG A 3 32.86 18.62 -12.63
N SER A 4 33.41 19.06 -13.73
CA SER A 4 33.50 20.48 -14.13
C SER A 4 32.09 21.08 -14.19
N LYS A 5 31.91 22.20 -13.50
CA LYS A 5 30.75 23.08 -13.65
C LYS A 5 30.75 23.64 -15.08
N ASN A 6 29.96 23.06 -15.97
CA ASN A 6 29.57 23.73 -17.21
C ASN A 6 28.37 24.62 -16.86
N GLU A 7 28.66 25.90 -16.65
CA GLU A 7 27.67 26.98 -16.52
C GLU A 7 27.07 27.28 -17.90
N TYR A 8 26.14 26.44 -18.36
CA TYR A 8 25.29 26.83 -19.49
C TYR A 8 24.05 27.54 -18.92
N ALA A 9 23.64 28.66 -19.60
CA ALA A 9 22.34 29.22 -19.33
C ALA A 9 21.25 28.14 -19.53
N PRO A 10 20.20 28.09 -18.68
CA PRO A 10 19.19 27.01 -18.69
C PRO A 10 18.58 26.76 -20.08
N GLU A 11 18.30 27.80 -20.83
CA GLU A 11 17.82 27.70 -22.21
C GLU A 11 18.81 26.98 -23.15
N GLN A 12 20.10 27.20 -22.97
CA GLN A 12 21.15 26.52 -23.75
C GLN A 12 21.22 25.05 -23.42
N ARG A 13 21.01 24.68 -22.14
CA ARG A 13 20.95 23.28 -21.72
C ARG A 13 19.74 22.55 -22.32
N LEU A 14 18.56 23.18 -22.34
CA LEU A 14 17.37 22.60 -22.98
C LEU A 14 17.61 22.45 -24.49
N LYS A 15 18.22 23.38 -25.17
CA LYS A 15 18.57 23.27 -26.59
C LYS A 15 19.52 22.10 -26.87
N GLN A 16 20.51 21.87 -26.00
CA GLN A 16 21.40 20.70 -26.08
C GLN A 16 20.64 19.36 -25.91
N LEU A 17 19.55 19.37 -25.12
CA LEU A 17 18.67 18.21 -24.89
C LEU A 17 17.56 18.08 -25.96
N GLY A 18 17.66 18.81 -27.08
CA GLY A 18 16.79 18.70 -28.25
C GLY A 18 15.57 19.61 -28.27
N PHE A 19 15.42 20.54 -27.31
CA PHE A 19 14.29 21.48 -27.28
C PHE A 19 14.49 22.60 -28.27
N SER A 20 13.48 22.91 -29.08
CA SER A 20 13.46 24.03 -30.03
C SER A 20 13.14 25.37 -29.33
N ASP A 21 13.36 26.50 -30.03
CA ASP A 21 12.93 27.79 -29.53
C ASP A 21 11.40 27.88 -29.36
N GLU A 22 10.65 27.10 -30.11
CA GLU A 22 9.20 27.01 -29.98
C GLU A 22 8.80 26.20 -28.70
N ASP A 23 9.52 25.15 -28.40
CA ASP A 23 9.32 24.42 -27.16
C ASP A 23 9.59 25.29 -25.93
N LEU A 24 10.65 26.10 -25.97
CA LEU A 24 10.95 27.06 -24.90
C LEU A 24 9.85 28.11 -24.72
N LYS A 25 9.26 28.60 -25.81
CA LYS A 25 8.09 29.50 -25.74
C LYS A 25 6.87 28.81 -25.14
N ARG A 26 6.60 27.52 -25.49
CA ARG A 26 5.49 26.74 -24.93
C ARG A 26 5.68 26.50 -23.44
N ILE A 27 6.90 26.12 -23.01
CA ILE A 27 7.27 25.96 -21.61
C ILE A 27 7.03 27.25 -20.83
N SER A 28 7.50 28.40 -21.39
CA SER A 28 7.30 29.70 -20.77
C SER A 28 5.83 30.11 -20.73
N ALA A 29 5.06 29.85 -21.80
CA ALA A 29 3.64 30.15 -21.89
C ALA A 29 2.81 29.28 -20.89
N TYR A 30 3.28 28.07 -20.58
CA TYR A 30 2.69 27.20 -19.55
C TYR A 30 3.00 27.70 -18.13
N GLY A 31 3.85 28.71 -17.98
CA GLY A 31 4.24 29.30 -16.69
C GLY A 31 5.48 28.65 -16.05
N TRP A 32 6.24 27.87 -16.81
CA TRP A 32 7.49 27.31 -16.35
C TRP A 32 8.68 28.15 -16.75
N THR A 33 9.63 28.33 -15.82
CA THR A 33 10.94 28.92 -16.17
C THR A 33 11.82 27.86 -16.86
N ALA A 34 12.79 28.32 -17.65
CA ALA A 34 13.77 27.42 -18.26
C ALA A 34 14.54 26.60 -17.23
N ASP A 35 14.83 27.18 -16.05
CA ASP A 35 15.46 26.48 -14.93
C ASP A 35 14.60 25.33 -14.40
N TYR A 36 13.29 25.54 -14.28
CA TYR A 36 12.37 24.51 -13.82
C TYR A 36 12.26 23.36 -14.83
N ALA A 37 12.17 23.69 -16.12
CA ALA A 37 12.14 22.70 -17.19
C ALA A 37 13.44 21.89 -17.26
N VAL A 38 14.62 22.54 -17.12
CA VAL A 38 15.91 21.84 -17.04
C VAL A 38 15.93 20.88 -15.85
N ALA A 39 15.52 21.34 -14.67
CA ALA A 39 15.52 20.50 -13.48
C ALA A 39 14.63 19.27 -13.65
N GLU A 40 13.50 19.42 -14.32
CA GLU A 40 12.57 18.32 -14.55
C GLU A 40 13.14 17.32 -15.58
N VAL A 41 13.79 17.81 -16.66
CA VAL A 41 14.49 16.94 -17.61
C VAL A 41 15.67 16.24 -16.95
N GLU A 42 16.47 16.92 -16.15
CA GLU A 42 17.58 16.30 -15.41
C GLU A 42 17.07 15.28 -14.38
N ARG A 43 15.88 15.47 -13.82
CA ARG A 43 15.19 14.47 -12.99
C ARG A 43 14.88 13.21 -13.80
N LEU A 44 14.32 13.35 -14.99
CA LEU A 44 14.04 12.23 -15.90
C LEU A 44 15.31 11.48 -16.29
N LEU A 45 16.41 12.21 -16.53
CA LEU A 45 17.72 11.62 -16.81
C LEU A 45 18.31 10.90 -15.60
N TYR A 46 18.24 11.51 -14.42
CA TYR A 46 18.79 10.95 -13.17
C TYR A 46 18.06 9.69 -12.74
N THR A 47 16.76 9.62 -12.97
CA THR A 47 15.93 8.45 -12.65
C THR A 47 16.03 7.32 -13.68
N GLY A 48 16.83 7.51 -14.75
CA GLY A 48 17.00 6.53 -15.82
C GLY A 48 15.78 6.41 -16.74
N LEU A 49 14.81 7.31 -16.62
CA LEU A 49 13.57 7.29 -17.42
C LEU A 49 13.81 7.67 -18.88
N THR A 50 14.91 8.38 -19.16
CA THR A 50 15.31 8.77 -20.50
C THR A 50 16.82 8.90 -20.61
N THR A 51 17.30 9.04 -21.85
CA THR A 51 18.67 9.44 -22.16
C THR A 51 18.67 10.83 -22.76
N GLU A 52 19.83 11.50 -22.83
CA GLU A 52 19.92 12.85 -23.43
C GLU A 52 19.37 12.91 -24.86
N ALA A 53 19.50 11.81 -25.64
CA ALA A 53 18.99 11.71 -26.99
C ALA A 53 17.46 11.70 -27.11
N TYR A 54 16.75 11.30 -26.06
CA TYR A 54 15.29 11.21 -26.03
C TYR A 54 14.65 12.13 -24.97
N ALA A 55 15.45 12.98 -24.37
CA ALA A 55 15.03 13.82 -23.27
C ALA A 55 13.81 14.71 -23.60
N ARG A 56 13.80 15.33 -24.77
CA ARG A 56 12.71 16.19 -25.24
C ARG A 56 11.42 15.40 -25.47
N GLU A 57 11.50 14.22 -26.09
CA GLU A 57 10.33 13.37 -26.38
C GLU A 57 9.71 12.84 -25.11
N THR A 58 10.53 12.33 -24.18
CA THR A 58 10.05 11.86 -22.88
C THR A 58 9.45 12.98 -22.05
N PHE A 59 10.02 14.17 -22.12
CA PHE A 59 9.46 15.34 -21.44
C PHE A 59 8.11 15.74 -22.05
N ALA A 60 7.96 15.72 -23.37
CA ALA A 60 6.70 16.02 -24.05
C ALA A 60 5.63 14.96 -23.76
N GLU A 61 6.02 13.69 -23.65
CA GLU A 61 5.10 12.61 -23.22
C GLU A 61 4.68 12.74 -21.75
N ALA A 62 5.56 13.21 -20.88
CA ALA A 62 5.28 13.42 -19.46
C ALA A 62 4.41 14.66 -19.19
N TYR A 63 4.48 15.65 -20.06
CA TYR A 63 3.78 16.94 -19.94
C TYR A 63 3.10 17.32 -21.28
N PRO A 64 2.14 16.50 -21.76
CA PRO A 64 1.47 16.72 -23.03
C PRO A 64 0.77 18.08 -23.10
N GLU A 65 0.29 18.58 -21.98
CA GLU A 65 -0.39 19.86 -21.85
C GLU A 65 0.49 21.08 -22.24
N ILE A 66 1.82 20.93 -22.19
CA ILE A 66 2.75 21.99 -22.64
C ILE A 66 2.84 22.00 -24.17
N PHE A 67 2.59 20.86 -24.84
CA PHE A 67 2.83 20.65 -26.26
C PHE A 67 1.55 20.49 -27.10
N GLU A 68 0.37 20.39 -26.48
CA GLU A 68 -0.91 20.38 -27.19
C GLU A 68 -1.20 21.74 -27.86
N GLU A 69 -1.60 21.72 -29.13
CA GLU A 69 -1.87 22.91 -29.93
C GLU A 69 -3.06 23.78 -29.48
N SER A 70 -3.83 23.29 -28.50
CA SER A 70 -5.08 23.92 -28.03
C SER A 70 -4.90 24.91 -26.88
N LEU A 71 -3.69 25.13 -26.37
CA LEU A 71 -3.43 26.19 -25.39
C LEU A 71 -3.46 27.56 -26.09
N GLN A 72 -4.63 28.20 -26.09
CA GLN A 72 -4.68 29.65 -26.28
C GLN A 72 -3.73 30.23 -25.24
N VAL A 73 -2.68 30.91 -25.74
CA VAL A 73 -1.79 31.73 -24.93
C VAL A 73 -2.67 32.75 -24.21
N VAL A 74 -3.04 32.45 -22.99
CA VAL A 74 -3.67 33.42 -22.09
C VAL A 74 -2.56 34.39 -21.76
N ASP A 75 -2.66 35.56 -22.33
CA ASP A 75 -1.74 36.68 -22.09
C ASP A 75 -1.64 36.88 -20.57
N SER A 76 -0.47 36.58 -20.00
CA SER A 76 -0.19 36.55 -18.54
C SER A 76 -0.38 37.92 -17.86
N ASN A 77 -0.87 38.92 -18.57
CA ASN A 77 -1.10 40.29 -18.12
C ASN A 77 -2.57 40.62 -17.81
N GLN A 78 -3.51 39.69 -17.86
CA GLN A 78 -4.92 40.00 -17.51
C GLN A 78 -5.32 39.39 -16.15
N LEU A 79 -4.67 39.86 -15.07
CA LEU A 79 -5.21 39.75 -13.73
C LEU A 79 -6.60 40.41 -13.65
N THR A 80 -7.67 39.62 -13.52
CA THR A 80 -9.03 40.16 -13.39
C THR A 80 -9.30 40.56 -11.93
N LEU A 81 -8.66 41.62 -11.49
CA LEU A 81 -8.78 42.11 -10.13
C LEU A 81 -10.01 43.04 -9.97
N LYS A 82 -10.66 42.95 -8.84
CA LYS A 82 -11.83 43.77 -8.50
C LYS A 82 -11.39 45.00 -7.70
N TYR A 83 -11.81 46.16 -8.14
CA TYR A 83 -11.55 47.43 -7.50
C TYR A 83 -12.82 48.03 -6.91
N ASP A 84 -12.67 48.89 -5.92
CA ASP A 84 -13.76 49.71 -5.39
C ASP A 84 -13.97 50.98 -6.21
N LYS A 85 -14.94 51.81 -5.80
CA LYS A 85 -15.24 53.09 -6.52
C LYS A 85 -14.11 54.12 -6.41
N SER A 86 -13.10 53.90 -5.59
CA SER A 86 -11.95 54.74 -5.33
C SER A 86 -10.68 54.19 -5.98
N ASP A 87 -10.81 53.21 -6.90
CA ASP A 87 -9.73 52.52 -7.60
C ASP A 87 -8.76 51.75 -6.66
N LYS A 88 -9.25 51.35 -5.49
CA LYS A 88 -8.49 50.51 -4.56
C LYS A 88 -8.92 49.04 -4.71
N LEU A 89 -7.94 48.14 -4.65
CA LEU A 89 -8.20 46.70 -4.66
C LEU A 89 -9.14 46.33 -3.50
N LYS A 90 -10.24 45.64 -3.84
CA LYS A 90 -11.15 45.13 -2.84
C LYS A 90 -10.52 43.98 -2.08
N CYS A 91 -10.60 44.03 -0.77
CA CYS A 91 -10.17 42.93 0.07
C CYS A 91 -11.23 41.78 0.04
N GLU A 92 -11.31 41.09 -1.11
CA GLU A 92 -12.21 39.97 -1.37
C GLU A 92 -11.40 38.68 -1.62
N ILE A 93 -11.93 37.49 -1.28
CA ILE A 93 -11.25 36.20 -1.50
C ILE A 93 -10.86 36.03 -2.96
N THR A 94 -11.70 36.46 -3.89
CA THR A 94 -11.45 36.36 -5.32
C THR A 94 -10.16 37.06 -5.75
N ASN A 95 -9.85 38.23 -5.20
CA ASN A 95 -8.61 38.94 -5.50
C ASN A 95 -7.38 38.19 -4.93
N PHE A 96 -7.48 37.60 -3.73
CA PHE A 96 -6.39 36.79 -3.20
C PHE A 96 -6.15 35.57 -4.07
N VAL A 97 -7.20 34.85 -4.49
CA VAL A 97 -7.09 33.67 -5.37
C VAL A 97 -6.47 34.05 -6.69
N GLU A 98 -6.94 35.14 -7.32
CA GLU A 98 -6.46 35.61 -8.61
C GLU A 98 -4.96 35.98 -8.56
N ILE A 99 -4.55 36.71 -7.51
CA ILE A 99 -3.14 37.02 -7.26
C ILE A 99 -2.33 35.74 -7.12
N MET A 100 -2.76 34.79 -6.24
CA MET A 100 -2.02 33.57 -5.96
C MET A 100 -1.93 32.63 -7.16
N ARG A 101 -2.90 32.65 -8.07
CA ARG A 101 -2.86 31.85 -9.30
C ARG A 101 -1.83 32.37 -10.31
N HIS A 102 -1.65 33.69 -10.42
CA HIS A 102 -0.90 34.30 -11.49
C HIS A 102 0.42 34.95 -11.06
N ASP A 103 0.60 35.25 -9.78
CA ASP A 103 1.86 35.78 -9.27
C ASP A 103 2.94 34.69 -9.24
N GLU A 104 4.08 34.96 -9.86
CA GLU A 104 5.21 34.05 -10.01
C GLU A 104 5.71 33.46 -8.68
N ARG A 105 5.59 34.21 -7.58
CA ARG A 105 5.97 33.72 -6.24
C ARG A 105 5.20 32.49 -5.77
N TYR A 106 4.01 32.30 -6.30
CA TYR A 106 3.16 31.15 -5.98
C TYR A 106 3.31 30.02 -6.98
N SER A 107 4.06 30.20 -8.09
CA SER A 107 4.18 29.19 -9.16
C SER A 107 4.70 27.84 -8.67
N GLY A 108 5.64 27.84 -7.73
CA GLY A 108 6.23 26.63 -7.15
C GLY A 108 5.40 25.97 -6.03
N ILE A 109 4.24 26.54 -5.65
CA ILE A 109 3.42 25.95 -4.58
C ILE A 109 2.54 24.86 -5.16
N LYS A 110 2.66 23.65 -4.63
CA LYS A 110 1.86 22.48 -4.99
C LYS A 110 1.27 21.81 -3.73
N TYR A 111 0.22 21.02 -3.91
CA TYR A 111 -0.36 20.24 -2.83
C TYR A 111 -0.17 18.75 -3.10
N ASN A 112 0.66 18.11 -2.28
CA ASN A 112 0.92 16.68 -2.36
C ASN A 112 -0.24 15.90 -1.75
N GLU A 113 -1.05 15.26 -2.59
CA GLU A 113 -2.20 14.46 -2.16
C GLU A 113 -1.82 13.24 -1.31
N MET A 114 -0.62 12.69 -1.51
CA MET A 114 -0.15 11.56 -0.71
C MET A 114 0.08 11.96 0.75
N SER A 115 0.87 13.00 0.97
CA SER A 115 1.16 13.50 2.31
C SER A 115 0.01 14.33 2.91
N GLY A 116 -0.89 14.83 2.06
CA GLY A 116 -1.94 15.79 2.44
C GLY A 116 -1.35 17.12 2.93
N ARG A 117 -0.23 17.56 2.34
CA ARG A 117 0.51 18.78 2.71
C ARG A 117 0.83 19.61 1.47
N ALA A 118 0.83 20.92 1.66
CA ALA A 118 1.38 21.82 0.66
C ALA A 118 2.91 21.78 0.69
N GLU A 119 3.52 21.96 -0.46
CA GLU A 119 4.95 21.89 -0.69
C GLU A 119 5.39 23.07 -1.58
N ILE A 120 6.64 23.50 -1.41
CA ILE A 120 7.28 24.51 -2.25
C ILE A 120 8.28 23.78 -3.14
N HIS A 121 8.02 23.77 -4.42
CA HIS A 121 8.93 23.30 -5.44
C HIS A 121 9.79 24.48 -5.92
N SER A 122 11.08 24.36 -5.81
CA SER A 122 12.03 25.38 -6.25
C SER A 122 13.22 24.74 -6.92
N VAL A 123 13.80 25.44 -7.89
CA VAL A 123 15.01 24.99 -8.55
C VAL A 123 16.18 25.75 -7.95
N LYS A 124 17.15 25.02 -7.39
CA LYS A 124 18.42 25.57 -6.89
C LYS A 124 19.56 24.83 -7.57
N ASP A 125 20.46 25.58 -8.18
CA ASP A 125 21.62 25.01 -8.89
C ASP A 125 21.23 23.94 -9.92
N GLY A 126 20.13 24.15 -10.65
CA GLY A 126 19.59 23.20 -11.63
C GLY A 126 18.98 21.93 -11.04
N LYS A 127 18.76 21.89 -9.72
CA LYS A 127 18.12 20.73 -9.05
C LYS A 127 16.78 21.15 -8.45
N LEU A 128 15.76 20.35 -8.72
CA LEU A 128 14.46 20.47 -8.06
C LEU A 128 14.65 20.22 -6.56
N THR A 129 14.20 21.16 -5.75
CA THR A 129 14.16 21.06 -4.29
C THR A 129 12.69 21.13 -3.86
N ILE A 130 12.25 20.18 -3.08
CA ILE A 130 10.89 20.15 -2.54
C ILE A 130 10.99 20.35 -1.04
N ALA A 131 10.33 21.37 -0.52
CA ALA A 131 10.28 21.68 0.90
C ALA A 131 8.82 21.74 1.37
N PRO A 132 8.52 21.33 2.61
CA PRO A 132 7.17 21.46 3.12
C PRO A 132 6.80 22.94 3.29
N TRP A 133 5.56 23.29 2.94
CA TRP A 133 4.98 24.59 3.28
C TRP A 133 4.74 24.66 4.80
N THR A 134 5.24 25.71 5.44
CA THR A 134 5.18 25.93 6.88
C THR A 134 4.31 27.12 7.26
N ASP A 135 3.95 27.24 8.54
CA ASP A 135 3.26 28.43 9.07
C ASP A 135 4.05 29.73 8.82
N ALA A 136 5.38 29.63 8.83
CA ALA A 136 6.26 30.77 8.50
C ALA A 136 6.12 31.20 7.03
N ASP A 137 5.92 30.24 6.13
CA ASP A 137 5.72 30.52 4.71
C ASP A 137 4.33 31.14 4.48
N GLU A 138 3.30 30.70 5.20
CA GLU A 138 2.00 31.35 5.20
C GLU A 138 2.09 32.81 5.67
N ALA A 139 2.83 33.05 6.76
CA ALA A 139 3.03 34.41 7.27
C ALA A 139 3.80 35.29 6.26
N ARG A 140 4.86 34.76 5.64
CA ARG A 140 5.61 35.48 4.59
C ARG A 140 4.75 35.80 3.37
N SER A 141 3.90 34.85 2.97
CA SER A 141 2.94 35.02 1.88
C SER A 141 1.96 36.14 2.19
N MET A 142 1.44 36.19 3.41
CA MET A 142 0.51 37.25 3.84
C MET A 142 1.19 38.62 3.87
N MET A 143 2.42 38.73 4.41
CA MET A 143 3.23 39.94 4.39
C MET A 143 3.50 40.44 2.95
N TYR A 144 3.77 39.51 2.03
CA TYR A 144 4.00 39.81 0.64
C TYR A 144 2.75 40.44 -0.03
N ILE A 145 1.58 39.79 0.14
CA ILE A 145 0.32 40.29 -0.42
C ILE A 145 -0.03 41.65 0.18
N GLU A 146 0.18 41.84 1.47
CA GLU A 146 -0.04 43.13 2.12
C GLU A 146 0.86 44.24 1.54
N SER A 147 2.18 43.96 1.41
CA SER A 147 3.15 44.95 0.93
C SER A 147 3.01 45.27 -0.54
N GLN A 148 2.69 44.32 -1.41
CA GLN A 148 2.62 44.52 -2.86
C GLN A 148 1.25 44.95 -3.36
N TYR A 149 0.18 44.42 -2.72
CA TYR A 149 -1.19 44.63 -3.18
C TYR A 149 -2.07 45.42 -2.20
N GLY A 150 -1.56 45.74 -1.01
CA GLY A 150 -2.31 46.48 0.00
C GLY A 150 -3.48 45.70 0.58
N LEU A 151 -3.49 44.36 0.42
CA LEU A 151 -4.57 43.47 0.89
C LEU A 151 -4.16 42.76 2.18
N TYR A 152 -4.93 42.95 3.24
CA TYR A 152 -4.72 42.28 4.50
C TYR A 152 -6.02 41.64 5.03
N SER A 153 -6.07 40.34 5.13
CA SER A 153 -7.10 39.58 5.84
C SER A 153 -6.64 38.14 6.00
N LYS A 154 -6.35 37.72 7.23
CA LYS A 154 -5.88 36.35 7.53
C LYS A 154 -6.86 35.28 7.04
N ASP A 155 -8.14 35.45 7.31
CA ASP A 155 -9.16 34.44 6.96
C ASP A 155 -9.31 34.28 5.43
N LYS A 156 -9.28 35.40 4.69
CA LYS A 156 -9.41 35.38 3.23
C LYS A 156 -8.15 34.84 2.55
N HIS A 157 -6.97 35.21 3.08
CA HIS A 157 -5.69 34.68 2.66
C HIS A 157 -5.63 33.15 2.82
N SER A 158 -5.94 32.63 4.03
CA SER A 158 -5.95 31.19 4.29
C SER A 158 -7.02 30.47 3.46
N ALA A 159 -8.17 31.09 3.19
CA ALA A 159 -9.19 30.53 2.31
C ALA A 159 -8.70 30.47 0.85
N ALA A 160 -8.03 31.50 0.37
CA ALA A 160 -7.44 31.53 -0.98
C ALA A 160 -6.33 30.49 -1.15
N LEU A 161 -5.46 30.32 -0.15
CA LEU A 161 -4.45 29.26 -0.16
C LEU A 161 -5.07 27.86 -0.27
N ARG A 162 -6.19 27.60 0.37
CA ARG A 162 -6.88 26.29 0.23
C ARG A 162 -7.36 26.06 -1.20
N VAL A 163 -7.90 27.08 -1.85
CA VAL A 163 -8.30 27.01 -3.26
C VAL A 163 -7.07 26.75 -4.13
N LEU A 164 -5.97 27.49 -3.91
CA LEU A 164 -4.73 27.28 -4.64
C LEU A 164 -4.18 25.86 -4.48
N PHE A 165 -4.23 25.31 -3.27
CA PHE A 165 -3.79 23.95 -2.98
C PHE A 165 -4.65 22.90 -3.71
N GLU A 166 -5.96 23.12 -3.78
CA GLU A 166 -6.87 22.24 -4.53
C GLU A 166 -6.59 22.34 -6.04
N ASP A 167 -6.42 23.53 -6.59
CA ASP A 167 -6.09 23.76 -8.00
C ASP A 167 -4.74 23.13 -8.41
N ARG A 168 -3.80 23.02 -7.48
CA ARG A 168 -2.43 22.53 -7.71
C ARG A 168 -2.13 21.24 -6.99
N ALA A 169 -3.18 20.42 -6.76
CA ALA A 169 -3.03 19.10 -6.20
C ALA A 169 -2.33 18.16 -7.19
N TYR A 170 -1.38 17.39 -6.71
CA TYR A 170 -0.63 16.42 -7.50
C TYR A 170 -0.33 15.17 -6.69
N ASN A 171 -0.10 14.06 -7.37
CA ASN A 171 0.33 12.83 -6.73
C ASN A 171 1.73 12.46 -7.25
N PRO A 172 2.77 12.62 -6.44
CA PRO A 172 4.15 12.38 -6.88
C PRO A 172 4.45 10.95 -7.31
N ILE A 173 3.70 9.97 -6.80
CA ILE A 173 3.87 8.57 -7.21
C ILE A 173 3.23 8.34 -8.58
N ILE A 174 2.07 8.94 -8.85
CA ILE A 174 1.45 8.88 -10.17
C ILE A 174 2.38 9.52 -11.20
N ASP A 175 2.93 10.69 -10.90
CA ASP A 175 3.85 11.39 -11.79
C ASP A 175 5.08 10.52 -12.12
N ILE A 176 5.66 9.86 -11.10
CA ILE A 176 6.78 8.93 -11.32
C ILE A 176 6.34 7.74 -12.18
N VAL A 177 5.25 7.05 -11.79
CA VAL A 177 4.80 5.83 -12.47
C VAL A 177 4.35 6.13 -13.91
N ASP A 178 3.67 7.24 -14.15
CA ASP A 178 3.25 7.66 -15.49
C ASP A 178 4.43 8.07 -16.38
N GLY A 179 5.51 8.59 -15.79
CA GLY A 179 6.73 8.93 -16.49
C GLY A 179 7.59 7.73 -16.93
N ILE A 180 7.34 6.51 -16.42
CA ILE A 180 8.13 5.34 -16.78
C ILE A 180 7.54 4.68 -18.03
N LYS A 181 8.34 4.49 -19.08
CA LYS A 181 7.96 3.70 -20.24
C LYS A 181 8.21 2.20 -19.96
N TRP A 182 7.18 1.39 -20.07
CA TRP A 182 7.34 -0.05 -19.99
C TRP A 182 8.09 -0.57 -21.23
N ASP A 183 9.09 -1.39 -21.01
CA ASP A 183 9.90 -1.98 -22.08
C ASP A 183 9.24 -3.21 -22.78
N GLY A 184 8.07 -3.64 -22.30
CA GLY A 184 7.30 -4.76 -22.85
C GLY A 184 7.60 -6.11 -22.23
N GLU A 185 8.61 -6.20 -21.33
CA GLU A 185 8.97 -7.46 -20.67
C GLU A 185 8.10 -7.68 -19.41
N PRO A 186 7.39 -8.81 -19.29
CA PRO A 186 6.56 -9.11 -18.13
C PRO A 186 7.44 -9.47 -16.93
N ARG A 187 7.28 -8.73 -15.84
CA ARG A 187 8.09 -8.85 -14.59
C ARG A 187 7.27 -9.02 -13.33
N CYS A 188 6.06 -8.47 -13.28
CA CYS A 188 5.24 -8.46 -12.06
C CYS A 188 5.06 -9.84 -11.44
N ARG A 189 4.86 -10.88 -12.25
CA ARG A 189 4.66 -12.24 -11.78
C ARG A 189 5.93 -12.89 -11.22
N HIS A 190 7.09 -12.49 -11.71
CA HIS A 190 8.38 -13.10 -11.37
C HIS A 190 9.18 -12.29 -10.33
N PHE A 191 8.63 -11.18 -9.82
CA PHE A 191 9.31 -10.30 -8.89
C PHE A 191 9.77 -11.01 -7.61
N LEU A 192 8.87 -11.73 -6.93
CA LEU A 192 9.20 -12.44 -5.69
C LEU A 192 10.20 -13.58 -5.95
N HIS A 193 10.05 -14.32 -7.06
CA HIS A 193 11.02 -15.35 -7.43
C HIS A 193 12.41 -14.76 -7.64
N LYS A 194 12.52 -13.67 -8.41
CA LYS A 194 13.82 -13.06 -8.72
C LYS A 194 14.48 -12.46 -7.47
N TRP A 195 13.73 -11.70 -6.66
CA TRP A 195 14.31 -10.85 -5.64
C TRP A 195 14.17 -11.37 -4.20
N ALA A 196 13.16 -12.17 -3.91
CA ALA A 196 12.96 -12.84 -2.62
C ALA A 196 13.34 -14.32 -2.65
N LYS A 197 13.80 -14.84 -3.79
CA LYS A 197 14.18 -16.26 -3.99
C LYS A 197 13.08 -17.25 -3.62
N VAL A 198 11.85 -16.82 -3.80
CA VAL A 198 10.66 -17.65 -3.61
C VAL A 198 10.58 -18.68 -4.73
N GLU A 199 10.06 -19.88 -4.46
CA GLU A 199 9.79 -20.88 -5.49
C GLU A 199 8.92 -20.32 -6.62
N ASP A 200 9.29 -20.60 -7.88
CA ASP A 200 8.52 -20.15 -9.05
C ASP A 200 7.34 -21.09 -9.31
N SER A 201 6.19 -20.79 -8.74
CA SER A 201 4.96 -21.56 -8.88
C SER A 201 3.79 -20.67 -9.31
N PRO A 202 2.68 -21.22 -9.83
CA PRO A 202 1.48 -20.44 -10.14
C PRO A 202 0.97 -19.63 -8.95
N TYR A 203 1.12 -20.16 -7.73
CA TYR A 203 0.75 -19.47 -6.50
C TYR A 203 1.62 -18.23 -6.24
N THR A 204 2.92 -18.40 -6.21
CA THR A 204 3.87 -17.32 -5.89
C THR A 204 3.91 -16.24 -6.98
N GLN A 205 3.74 -16.63 -8.25
CA GLN A 205 3.55 -15.70 -9.36
C GLN A 205 2.29 -14.84 -9.17
N GLU A 206 1.20 -15.44 -8.71
CA GLU A 206 -0.03 -14.69 -8.46
C GLU A 206 0.09 -13.76 -7.25
N VAL A 207 0.74 -14.20 -6.16
CA VAL A 207 1.04 -13.33 -5.01
C VAL A 207 1.90 -12.15 -5.43
N SER A 208 2.93 -12.40 -6.25
CA SER A 208 3.78 -11.35 -6.82
C SER A 208 2.97 -10.33 -7.62
N ARG A 209 2.09 -10.79 -8.53
CA ARG A 209 1.19 -9.95 -9.30
C ARG A 209 0.26 -9.11 -8.41
N LEU A 210 -0.28 -9.70 -7.33
CA LEU A 210 -1.20 -9.02 -6.42
C LEU A 210 -0.58 -7.79 -5.74
N ILE A 211 0.72 -7.82 -5.42
CA ILE A 211 1.44 -6.66 -4.87
C ILE A 211 1.29 -5.47 -5.83
N PHE A 212 1.62 -5.67 -7.09
CA PHE A 212 1.58 -4.61 -8.11
C PHE A 212 0.14 -4.21 -8.46
N ALA A 213 -0.77 -5.19 -8.55
CA ALA A 213 -2.18 -4.93 -8.80
C ALA A 213 -2.80 -4.05 -7.69
N GLY A 214 -2.59 -4.42 -6.43
CA GLY A 214 -3.09 -3.66 -5.29
C GLY A 214 -2.53 -2.25 -5.25
N GLY A 215 -1.20 -2.11 -5.44
CA GLY A 215 -0.52 -0.83 -5.44
C GLY A 215 -1.04 0.12 -6.51
N ILE A 216 -1.16 -0.35 -7.76
CA ILE A 216 -1.68 0.44 -8.89
C ILE A 216 -3.15 0.81 -8.68
N HIS A 217 -4.01 -0.14 -8.32
CA HIS A 217 -5.42 0.17 -8.11
C HIS A 217 -5.63 1.18 -6.98
N ARG A 218 -4.93 1.03 -5.85
CA ARG A 218 -5.01 1.99 -4.74
C ARG A 218 -4.42 3.35 -5.08
N LEU A 219 -3.49 3.41 -6.01
CA LEU A 219 -2.89 4.66 -6.49
C LEU A 219 -3.88 5.45 -7.36
N TYR A 220 -4.48 4.82 -8.38
CA TYR A 220 -5.39 5.49 -9.33
C TYR A 220 -6.85 5.52 -8.87
N GLN A 221 -7.25 4.64 -7.96
CA GLN A 221 -8.60 4.56 -7.39
C GLN A 221 -8.51 4.48 -5.87
N PRO A 222 -8.19 5.59 -5.18
CA PRO A 222 -8.10 5.61 -3.73
C PRO A 222 -9.37 5.07 -3.08
N GLY A 223 -9.21 4.24 -2.06
CA GLY A 223 -10.33 3.60 -1.37
C GLY A 223 -10.91 2.37 -2.08
N VAL A 224 -10.40 1.98 -3.25
CA VAL A 224 -10.82 0.71 -3.86
C VAL A 224 -10.60 -0.46 -2.91
N LYS A 225 -11.50 -1.43 -2.93
CA LYS A 225 -11.37 -2.61 -2.10
C LYS A 225 -10.14 -3.41 -2.50
N PHE A 226 -9.21 -3.56 -1.56
CA PHE A 226 -8.04 -4.43 -1.65
C PHE A 226 -7.66 -4.82 -0.23
N ASP A 227 -7.89 -6.06 0.14
CA ASP A 227 -7.67 -6.63 1.48
C ASP A 227 -6.76 -7.87 1.45
N ASP A 228 -6.12 -8.13 0.32
CA ASP A 228 -5.13 -9.18 0.15
C ASP A 228 -3.77 -8.71 0.72
N VAL A 229 -3.19 -9.52 1.61
CA VAL A 229 -1.93 -9.23 2.30
C VAL A 229 -0.93 -10.33 2.02
N PRO A 230 0.04 -10.13 1.14
CA PRO A 230 1.20 -11.00 1.02
C PRO A 230 1.97 -11.04 2.33
N ILE A 231 2.42 -12.22 2.76
CA ILE A 231 3.25 -12.38 3.96
C ILE A 231 4.57 -13.02 3.56
N LEU A 232 5.67 -12.31 3.76
CA LEU A 232 7.02 -12.82 3.51
C LEU A 232 7.52 -13.53 4.79
N ILE A 233 7.57 -14.85 4.71
CA ILE A 233 8.06 -15.72 5.79
C ILE A 233 9.54 -16.01 5.55
N GLY A 234 10.41 -15.71 6.52
CA GLY A 234 11.82 -16.04 6.41
C GLY A 234 12.34 -16.52 7.75
N VAL A 235 12.92 -17.70 7.75
CA VAL A 235 13.40 -18.37 8.98
C VAL A 235 14.61 -17.64 9.60
N LYS A 236 15.41 -16.93 8.77
CA LYS A 236 16.60 -16.23 9.22
C LYS A 236 16.36 -14.72 9.29
N GLN A 237 16.93 -14.08 10.31
CA GLN A 237 17.02 -12.61 10.33
C GLN A 237 18.02 -12.12 9.26
N GLY A 238 17.72 -10.96 8.66
CA GLY A 238 18.62 -10.36 7.67
C GLY A 238 18.42 -10.83 6.24
N GLU A 239 17.32 -11.52 5.92
CA GLU A 239 17.00 -11.98 4.55
C GLU A 239 16.52 -10.86 3.59
N GLY A 240 16.62 -9.60 4.00
CA GLY A 240 16.28 -8.46 3.15
C GLY A 240 14.78 -8.22 2.92
N LYS A 241 13.89 -8.89 3.65
CA LYS A 241 12.42 -8.79 3.48
C LYS A 241 11.93 -7.33 3.56
N SER A 242 12.23 -6.65 4.65
CA SER A 242 11.81 -5.24 4.86
C SER A 242 12.47 -4.29 3.87
N SER A 243 13.72 -4.54 3.47
CA SER A 243 14.41 -3.76 2.44
C SER A 243 13.74 -3.90 1.08
N LEU A 244 13.34 -5.13 0.71
CA LEU A 244 12.62 -5.39 -0.54
C LEU A 244 11.26 -4.67 -0.57
N ILE A 245 10.51 -4.69 0.56
CA ILE A 245 9.25 -3.97 0.68
C ILE A 245 9.47 -2.46 0.60
N ARG A 246 10.55 -1.94 1.22
CA ARG A 246 10.92 -0.52 1.14
C ARG A 246 11.23 -0.10 -0.30
N PHE A 247 11.93 -0.93 -1.07
CA PHE A 247 12.23 -0.64 -2.48
C PHE A 247 10.97 -0.57 -3.36
N LEU A 248 9.93 -1.36 -3.05
CA LEU A 248 8.64 -1.28 -3.76
C LEU A 248 8.00 0.12 -3.66
N ALA A 249 8.25 0.86 -2.61
CA ALA A 249 7.73 2.21 -2.43
C ALA A 249 8.41 3.26 -3.32
N ILE A 250 9.41 2.88 -4.11
CA ILE A 250 10.24 3.76 -4.97
C ILE A 250 11.09 4.72 -4.13
N ASN A 251 10.47 5.44 -3.18
CA ASN A 251 11.14 6.37 -2.27
C ASN A 251 10.73 6.06 -0.83
N ASP A 252 11.68 6.13 0.10
CA ASP A 252 11.50 5.81 1.52
C ASP A 252 10.37 6.62 2.19
N GLN A 253 10.09 7.83 1.72
CA GLN A 253 8.99 8.63 2.25
C GLN A 253 7.62 7.97 2.06
N TYR A 254 7.45 7.13 1.04
CA TYR A 254 6.20 6.42 0.72
C TYR A 254 6.12 5.01 1.32
N TYR A 255 7.19 4.56 1.96
CA TYR A 255 7.21 3.36 2.80
C TYR A 255 6.78 3.70 4.22
N GLY A 256 6.04 2.80 4.87
CA GLY A 256 5.64 2.93 6.26
C GLY A 256 5.57 1.60 6.99
N GLU A 257 5.89 1.62 8.28
CA GLU A 257 5.68 0.48 9.18
C GLU A 257 4.38 0.67 9.94
N VAL A 258 3.57 -0.39 10.01
CA VAL A 258 2.30 -0.40 10.73
C VAL A 258 2.50 -1.05 12.10
N ASN A 259 2.56 -0.23 13.13
CA ASN A 259 2.76 -0.66 14.51
C ASN A 259 1.46 -0.62 15.34
N LEU A 260 0.48 0.18 14.92
CA LEU A 260 -0.79 0.37 15.60
C LEU A 260 -1.93 0.09 14.62
N MET A 261 -2.98 -0.60 15.09
CA MET A 261 -4.15 -0.95 14.27
C MET A 261 -5.47 -0.39 14.81
N GLU A 262 -5.44 0.25 15.98
CA GLU A 262 -6.58 0.90 16.62
C GLU A 262 -6.27 2.35 16.96
N GLY A 263 -7.31 3.17 17.00
CA GLY A 263 -7.21 4.59 17.39
C GLY A 263 -6.80 5.52 16.25
N GLN A 264 -6.68 6.80 16.59
CA GLN A 264 -6.36 7.88 15.64
C GLN A 264 -4.93 7.75 15.09
N GLN A 265 -3.99 7.37 15.92
CA GLN A 265 -2.58 7.19 15.52
C GLN A 265 -2.42 6.10 14.46
N ALA A 266 -3.29 5.07 14.48
CA ALA A 266 -3.33 4.03 13.46
C ALA A 266 -3.69 4.57 12.06
N ILE A 267 -4.41 5.67 11.99
CA ILE A 267 -4.73 6.36 10.73
C ILE A 267 -3.57 7.28 10.32
N GLU A 268 -3.01 8.00 11.29
CA GLU A 268 -1.93 8.95 11.05
C GLU A 268 -0.67 8.30 10.48
N GLN A 269 -0.32 7.08 10.92
CA GLN A 269 0.85 6.35 10.42
C GLN A 269 0.75 5.99 8.92
N LEU A 270 -0.47 5.93 8.34
CA LEU A 270 -0.67 5.64 6.92
C LEU A 270 -0.59 6.87 6.02
N ARG A 271 -0.56 8.08 6.61
CA ARG A 271 -0.54 9.31 5.81
C ARG A 271 0.75 9.43 5.00
N GLY A 272 0.60 9.63 3.71
CA GLY A 272 1.72 9.73 2.78
C GLY A 272 2.38 8.39 2.45
N LYS A 273 1.80 7.28 2.88
CA LYS A 273 2.35 5.95 2.64
C LYS A 273 1.60 5.24 1.51
N TRP A 274 2.36 4.54 0.68
CA TRP A 274 1.86 3.74 -0.43
C TRP A 274 2.08 2.25 -0.18
N ILE A 275 3.29 1.87 0.26
CA ILE A 275 3.62 0.51 0.64
C ILE A 275 3.84 0.47 2.14
N CYS A 276 3.02 -0.33 2.84
CA CYS A 276 3.07 -0.44 4.29
C CYS A 276 3.48 -1.86 4.70
N GLU A 277 4.47 -1.96 5.55
CA GLU A 277 4.88 -3.22 6.16
C GLU A 277 4.17 -3.41 7.50
N ILE A 278 3.63 -4.60 7.71
CA ILE A 278 3.20 -5.07 9.02
C ILE A 278 4.28 -6.02 9.53
N SER A 279 5.23 -5.49 10.29
CA SER A 279 6.31 -6.27 10.87
C SER A 279 5.77 -7.15 11.98
N GLU A 280 6.30 -8.39 12.08
CA GLU A 280 5.90 -9.36 13.09
C GLU A 280 4.37 -9.53 13.17
N LEU A 281 3.71 -9.63 12.00
CA LEU A 281 2.23 -9.73 11.85
C LEU A 281 1.57 -10.65 12.88
N LEU A 282 2.33 -11.49 13.54
CA LEU A 282 1.91 -12.60 14.38
C LEU A 282 2.20 -12.44 15.85
N ALA A 283 2.81 -11.36 16.27
CA ALA A 283 2.74 -10.96 17.68
C ALA A 283 1.27 -10.77 18.14
N LEU A 284 0.32 -10.77 17.18
CA LEU A 284 -1.13 -10.73 17.41
C LEU A 284 -1.66 -12.10 17.88
N THR A 285 -1.16 -12.57 19.02
CA THR A 285 -1.52 -13.90 19.56
C THR A 285 -2.91 -13.94 20.17
N LYS A 286 -3.53 -12.78 20.42
CA LYS A 286 -4.86 -12.70 21.04
C LYS A 286 -5.95 -12.54 19.98
N ASN A 287 -7.03 -13.30 20.08
CA ASN A 287 -8.17 -13.24 19.16
C ASN A 287 -8.70 -11.81 18.92
N LYS A 288 -8.70 -10.95 19.94
CA LYS A 288 -9.15 -9.55 19.83
C LYS A 288 -8.23 -8.72 18.92
N GLU A 289 -6.93 -8.93 19.03
CA GLU A 289 -5.94 -8.21 18.22
C GLU A 289 -6.02 -8.65 16.74
N GLN A 290 -6.30 -9.93 16.50
CA GLN A 290 -6.51 -10.44 15.14
C GLN A 290 -7.77 -9.87 14.48
N GLU A 291 -8.88 -9.76 15.20
CA GLU A 291 -10.09 -9.14 14.67
C GLU A 291 -9.88 -7.63 14.40
N ALA A 292 -9.14 -6.93 15.25
CA ALA A 292 -8.75 -5.54 15.02
C ALA A 292 -7.87 -5.41 13.76
N ALA A 293 -6.88 -6.31 13.58
CA ALA A 293 -6.03 -6.35 12.40
C ALA A 293 -6.85 -6.60 11.12
N LYS A 294 -7.75 -7.57 11.14
CA LYS A 294 -8.65 -7.86 10.01
C LYS A 294 -9.52 -6.66 9.66
N ALA A 295 -10.12 -6.02 10.67
CA ALA A 295 -10.91 -4.81 10.48
C ALA A 295 -10.07 -3.65 9.95
N TYR A 296 -8.85 -3.50 10.42
CA TYR A 296 -7.92 -2.48 9.94
C TYR A 296 -7.51 -2.70 8.49
N ILE A 297 -7.14 -3.93 8.11
CA ILE A 297 -6.74 -4.28 6.75
C ILE A 297 -7.87 -4.06 5.74
N THR A 298 -9.11 -4.42 6.08
CA THR A 298 -10.25 -4.33 5.16
C THR A 298 -10.81 -2.93 4.97
N ARG A 299 -10.36 -1.97 5.76
CA ARG A 299 -10.87 -0.60 5.69
C ARG A 299 -10.47 0.06 4.37
N GLN A 300 -11.44 0.69 3.71
CA GLN A 300 -11.26 1.38 2.44
C GLN A 300 -11.06 2.89 2.63
N VAL A 301 -11.73 3.46 3.62
CA VAL A 301 -11.71 4.88 3.95
C VAL A 301 -11.47 5.03 5.43
N ASP A 302 -10.56 5.90 5.81
CA ASP A 302 -10.31 6.28 7.18
C ASP A 302 -10.93 7.65 7.44
N THR A 303 -11.86 7.72 8.39
CA THR A 303 -12.51 8.96 8.79
C THR A 303 -11.75 9.59 9.94
N TYR A 304 -11.25 10.78 9.75
CA TYR A 304 -10.34 11.42 10.68
C TYR A 304 -10.47 12.94 10.66
N ARG A 305 -10.39 13.56 11.82
CA ARG A 305 -10.29 15.01 11.94
C ARG A 305 -8.84 15.41 12.20
N LYS A 306 -8.23 16.10 11.23
CA LYS A 306 -6.88 16.64 11.42
C LYS A 306 -6.85 17.57 12.61
N PRO A 307 -5.75 17.63 13.37
CA PRO A 307 -5.58 18.66 14.40
C PRO A 307 -5.89 20.04 13.80
N TRP A 308 -6.72 20.81 14.51
CA TRP A 308 -7.14 22.18 14.13
C TRP A 308 -8.15 22.29 12.97
N ASP A 309 -8.50 21.21 12.28
CA ASP A 309 -9.57 21.24 11.27
C ASP A 309 -10.94 21.32 11.96
N LYS A 310 -11.84 22.15 11.38
CA LYS A 310 -13.22 22.26 11.86
C LYS A 310 -14.05 21.03 11.50
N ASN A 311 -13.75 20.40 10.37
CA ASN A 311 -14.50 19.29 9.80
C ASN A 311 -13.73 17.98 9.86
N VAL A 312 -14.45 16.89 9.94
CA VAL A 312 -13.94 15.54 9.72
C VAL A 312 -13.71 15.35 8.22
N SER A 313 -12.61 14.71 7.86
CA SER A 313 -12.30 14.38 6.47
C SER A 313 -12.27 12.88 6.29
N ASP A 314 -12.84 12.41 5.19
CA ASP A 314 -12.71 11.05 4.73
C ASP A 314 -11.43 10.94 3.90
N LEU A 315 -10.58 10.00 4.28
CA LEU A 315 -9.29 9.74 3.65
C LEU A 315 -9.34 8.37 2.98
N PRO A 316 -9.64 8.30 1.68
CA PRO A 316 -9.59 7.05 0.94
C PRO A 316 -8.17 6.48 0.96
N ARG A 317 -8.02 5.19 1.31
CA ARG A 317 -6.72 4.55 1.41
C ARG A 317 -6.05 4.42 0.05
N ARG A 318 -4.80 4.85 0.00
CA ARG A 318 -3.91 4.73 -1.17
C ARG A 318 -2.84 3.65 -0.98
N CYS A 319 -2.71 3.11 0.22
CA CYS A 319 -1.68 2.12 0.55
C CYS A 319 -2.16 0.69 0.42
N ILE A 320 -1.20 -0.20 0.18
CA ILE A 320 -1.32 -1.66 0.37
C ILE A 320 -0.49 -2.09 1.58
N MET A 321 -0.78 -3.29 2.09
CA MET A 321 -0.09 -3.84 3.25
C MET A 321 0.60 -5.14 2.88
N ILE A 322 1.83 -5.33 3.34
CA ILE A 322 2.63 -6.53 3.16
C ILE A 322 3.13 -6.95 4.55
N GLY A 323 2.90 -8.18 4.93
CA GLY A 323 3.37 -8.72 6.20
C GLY A 323 4.79 -9.28 6.10
N THR A 324 5.54 -9.19 7.19
CA THR A 324 6.81 -9.90 7.36
C THR A 324 6.80 -10.67 8.68
N THR A 325 7.49 -11.81 8.70
CA THR A 325 7.64 -12.61 9.91
C THR A 325 8.84 -13.55 9.80
N ASN A 326 9.36 -13.95 10.97
CA ASN A 326 10.35 -15.02 11.11
C ASN A 326 9.75 -16.31 11.65
N ASN A 327 8.44 -16.34 11.89
CA ASN A 327 7.73 -17.52 12.30
C ASN A 327 7.27 -18.31 11.06
N ASP A 328 7.57 -19.58 10.97
CA ASP A 328 7.22 -20.48 9.87
C ASP A 328 5.71 -20.75 9.80
N ALA A 329 5.01 -20.73 10.93
CA ALA A 329 3.57 -20.95 11.01
C ALA A 329 2.85 -19.71 11.58
N PRO A 330 2.74 -18.65 10.78
CA PRO A 330 2.23 -17.37 11.23
C PRO A 330 0.74 -17.27 11.45
N LEU A 331 -0.05 -18.10 10.87
CA LEU A 331 -1.49 -18.00 10.92
C LEU A 331 -2.04 -18.84 12.06
N SER A 332 -2.79 -18.23 12.97
CA SER A 332 -3.41 -18.92 14.10
C SER A 332 -4.90 -19.18 13.90
N ASP A 333 -5.54 -18.49 12.95
CA ASP A 333 -6.99 -18.63 12.68
C ASP A 333 -7.27 -18.95 11.21
N ARG A 334 -7.83 -20.14 10.99
CA ARG A 334 -8.24 -20.61 9.66
C ARG A 334 -9.41 -19.82 9.06
N THR A 335 -10.23 -19.15 9.88
CA THR A 335 -11.44 -18.46 9.38
C THR A 335 -11.14 -17.11 8.77
N GLY A 336 -10.05 -16.45 9.17
CA GLY A 336 -9.59 -15.17 8.66
C GLY A 336 -8.45 -15.26 7.64
N ALA A 337 -7.89 -16.45 7.43
CA ALA A 337 -6.70 -16.71 6.63
C ALA A 337 -6.83 -16.31 5.15
N ARG A 338 -8.04 -16.24 4.59
CA ARG A 338 -8.30 -15.97 3.18
C ARG A 338 -7.70 -14.66 2.64
N ARG A 339 -7.32 -13.73 3.52
CA ARG A 339 -6.69 -12.44 3.16
C ARG A 339 -5.18 -12.54 3.09
N PHE A 340 -4.62 -13.56 3.71
CA PHE A 340 -3.19 -13.71 3.90
C PHE A 340 -2.63 -14.67 2.87
N PHE A 341 -1.59 -14.24 2.18
CA PHE A 341 -0.90 -15.00 1.14
C PHE A 341 0.55 -15.25 1.58
N PRO A 342 0.79 -16.31 2.38
CA PRO A 342 2.12 -16.61 2.90
C PRO A 342 3.05 -17.12 1.79
N VAL A 343 4.26 -16.58 1.71
CA VAL A 343 5.32 -17.04 0.81
C VAL A 343 6.63 -17.17 1.59
N GLU A 344 7.33 -18.27 1.39
CA GLU A 344 8.61 -18.52 2.02
C GLU A 344 9.73 -17.86 1.23
N VAL A 345 10.51 -17.04 1.93
CA VAL A 345 11.64 -16.30 1.38
C VAL A 345 12.94 -17.02 1.73
N HIS A 346 13.83 -17.17 0.75
CA HIS A 346 15.13 -17.81 0.93
C HIS A 346 16.25 -16.89 0.49
N SER A 347 17.11 -16.45 1.41
CA SER A 347 18.25 -15.62 1.05
C SER A 347 19.31 -16.39 0.25
N ASN A 348 19.50 -17.68 0.55
CA ASN A 348 20.50 -18.56 -0.09
C ASN A 348 21.88 -17.91 -0.27
N GLY A 349 22.27 -17.00 0.66
CA GLY A 349 23.51 -16.24 0.57
C GLY A 349 23.48 -15.07 -0.42
N TYR A 350 22.31 -14.75 -0.99
CA TYR A 350 22.11 -13.59 -1.86
C TYR A 350 21.98 -12.33 -1.00
N ASP A 351 22.84 -11.34 -1.26
CA ASP A 351 22.72 -10.03 -0.64
C ASP A 351 21.97 -9.08 -1.57
N LEU A 352 20.78 -8.66 -1.12
CA LEU A 352 19.94 -7.73 -1.86
C LEU A 352 20.62 -6.36 -2.05
N PHE A 353 21.46 -5.96 -1.10
CA PHE A 353 22.10 -4.65 -1.13
C PHE A 353 23.19 -4.57 -2.20
N ASP A 354 23.86 -5.67 -2.53
CA ASP A 354 24.82 -5.72 -3.64
C ASP A 354 24.14 -5.47 -4.98
N HIS A 355 22.83 -5.65 -5.06
CA HIS A 355 22.01 -5.52 -6.27
C HIS A 355 20.91 -4.46 -6.13
N GLU A 356 21.04 -3.52 -5.20
CA GLU A 356 19.97 -2.55 -4.89
C GLU A 356 19.51 -1.80 -6.14
N GLN A 357 20.43 -1.26 -6.94
CA GLN A 357 20.05 -0.47 -8.11
C GLN A 357 19.33 -1.34 -9.15
N GLU A 358 19.82 -2.56 -9.42
CA GLU A 358 19.15 -3.48 -10.35
C GLU A 358 17.74 -3.85 -9.86
N CYS A 359 17.58 -4.05 -8.56
CA CYS A 359 16.27 -4.33 -7.95
C CYS A 359 15.31 -3.14 -8.10
N ARG A 360 15.78 -1.93 -7.84
CA ARG A 360 14.99 -0.71 -7.99
C ARG A 360 14.56 -0.48 -9.43
N ASP A 361 15.47 -0.65 -10.41
CA ASP A 361 15.16 -0.52 -11.83
C ASP A 361 14.15 -1.59 -12.28
N TYR A 362 14.27 -2.80 -11.78
CA TYR A 362 13.31 -3.86 -12.03
C TYR A 362 11.93 -3.52 -11.47
N ILE A 363 11.86 -2.97 -10.25
CA ILE A 363 10.61 -2.54 -9.61
C ILE A 363 9.95 -1.42 -10.41
N LEU A 364 10.71 -0.45 -10.91
CA LEU A 364 10.17 0.62 -11.75
C LEU A 364 9.51 0.04 -13.01
N GLN A 365 10.13 -0.95 -13.66
CA GLN A 365 9.54 -1.63 -14.81
C GLN A 365 8.30 -2.47 -14.44
N CYS A 366 8.28 -3.08 -13.24
CA CYS A 366 7.06 -3.73 -12.73
C CYS A 366 5.91 -2.73 -12.55
N TRP A 367 6.18 -1.54 -12.02
CA TRP A 367 5.14 -0.52 -11.89
C TRP A 367 4.65 -0.01 -13.23
N ALA A 368 5.54 0.15 -14.21
CA ALA A 368 5.16 0.52 -15.59
C ALA A 368 4.32 -0.59 -16.26
N GLU A 369 4.70 -1.86 -16.12
CA GLU A 369 3.89 -3.01 -16.57
C GLU A 369 2.51 -3.00 -15.92
N ALA A 370 2.46 -2.87 -14.60
CA ALA A 370 1.21 -2.87 -13.85
C ALA A 370 0.28 -1.74 -14.28
N ARG A 371 0.82 -0.53 -14.53
CA ARG A 371 0.07 0.60 -15.06
C ARG A 371 -0.52 0.32 -16.45
N GLU A 372 0.30 -0.19 -17.37
CA GLU A 372 -0.17 -0.51 -18.72
C GLU A 372 -1.28 -1.58 -18.71
N LEU A 373 -1.08 -2.63 -17.92
CA LEU A 373 -2.09 -3.67 -17.75
C LEU A 373 -3.36 -3.14 -17.05
N TYR A 374 -3.21 -2.22 -16.10
CA TYR A 374 -4.34 -1.55 -15.46
C TYR A 374 -5.14 -0.71 -16.46
N LYS A 375 -4.48 0.15 -17.26
CA LYS A 375 -5.11 0.96 -18.31
C LYS A 375 -5.86 0.09 -19.33
N GLN A 376 -5.35 -1.12 -19.61
CA GLN A 376 -5.98 -2.09 -20.50
C GLN A 376 -7.09 -2.94 -19.84
N GLY A 377 -7.35 -2.78 -18.55
CA GLY A 377 -8.30 -3.62 -17.81
C GLY A 377 -7.82 -5.07 -17.60
N LYS A 378 -6.52 -5.33 -17.74
CA LYS A 378 -5.90 -6.67 -17.64
C LYS A 378 -5.20 -6.95 -16.31
N MET A 379 -5.28 -6.03 -15.36
CA MET A 379 -4.69 -6.15 -14.01
C MET A 379 -5.80 -6.17 -12.94
N PRO A 380 -6.50 -7.29 -12.71
CA PRO A 380 -7.54 -7.36 -11.69
C PRO A 380 -6.93 -7.20 -10.28
N ASN A 381 -7.63 -6.46 -9.41
CA ASN A 381 -7.23 -6.22 -8.02
C ASN A 381 -7.76 -7.27 -7.03
N TYR A 382 -7.90 -8.50 -7.49
CA TYR A 382 -8.31 -9.65 -6.69
C TYR A 382 -7.56 -10.90 -7.15
N ALA A 383 -7.44 -11.87 -6.25
CA ALA A 383 -6.76 -13.12 -6.50
C ALA A 383 -7.53 -14.01 -7.50
N ASP A 384 -6.81 -14.70 -8.38
CA ASP A 384 -7.42 -15.59 -9.36
C ASP A 384 -8.13 -16.76 -8.66
N ARG A 385 -9.44 -16.86 -8.85
CA ARG A 385 -10.27 -17.89 -8.23
C ARG A 385 -9.91 -19.31 -8.66
N LYS A 386 -9.26 -19.49 -9.78
CA LYS A 386 -8.79 -20.81 -10.25
C LYS A 386 -7.70 -21.38 -9.34
N LEU A 387 -6.96 -20.52 -8.64
CA LEU A 387 -5.87 -20.89 -7.75
C LEU A 387 -6.30 -21.06 -6.28
N ILE A 388 -7.60 -21.02 -5.97
CA ILE A 388 -8.13 -21.19 -4.60
C ILE A 388 -7.57 -22.42 -3.88
N PRO A 389 -7.44 -23.60 -4.51
CA PRO A 389 -6.83 -24.77 -3.85
C PRO A 389 -5.41 -24.49 -3.36
N LEU A 390 -4.58 -23.84 -4.20
CA LEU A 390 -3.21 -23.50 -3.84
C LEU A 390 -3.13 -22.45 -2.72
N TYR A 391 -4.07 -21.48 -2.71
CA TYR A 391 -4.15 -20.51 -1.61
C TYR A 391 -4.45 -21.18 -0.28
N ARG A 392 -5.38 -22.15 -0.27
CA ARG A 392 -5.73 -22.90 0.93
C ARG A 392 -4.57 -23.77 1.43
N GLU A 393 -3.90 -24.47 0.55
CA GLU A 393 -2.73 -25.27 0.87
C GLU A 393 -1.63 -24.41 1.50
N ALA A 394 -1.26 -23.29 0.88
CA ALA A 394 -0.26 -22.37 1.43
C ALA A 394 -0.68 -21.81 2.80
N GLN A 395 -1.96 -21.47 2.98
CA GLN A 395 -2.49 -21.00 4.25
C GLN A 395 -2.52 -22.09 5.32
N GLU A 396 -2.81 -23.34 4.96
CA GLU A 396 -2.77 -24.48 5.86
C GLU A 396 -1.35 -24.78 6.31
N ASN A 397 -0.39 -24.80 5.42
CA ASN A 397 1.03 -24.99 5.72
C ASN A 397 1.59 -23.89 6.65
N ALA A 398 1.11 -22.65 6.48
CA ALA A 398 1.50 -21.51 7.33
C ALA A 398 0.66 -21.37 8.60
N THR A 399 -0.21 -22.33 8.92
CA THR A 399 -1.04 -22.29 10.13
C THR A 399 -0.40 -23.12 11.24
N GLN A 400 -0.33 -22.57 12.45
CA GLN A 400 0.18 -23.29 13.61
C GLN A 400 -0.60 -24.59 13.83
N ASP A 401 0.14 -25.67 14.02
CA ASP A 401 -0.44 -26.92 14.44
C ASP A 401 -1.02 -26.78 15.85
N ASP A 402 -2.31 -26.98 15.94
CA ASP A 402 -2.97 -27.07 17.23
C ASP A 402 -2.82 -28.50 17.76
N TRP A 403 -1.88 -28.70 18.71
CA TRP A 403 -1.65 -29.98 19.35
C TRP A 403 -2.95 -30.67 19.84
N ARG A 404 -3.99 -29.86 20.13
CA ARG A 404 -5.31 -30.34 20.53
C ARG A 404 -5.97 -31.13 19.41
N VAL A 405 -5.71 -30.83 18.15
CA VAL A 405 -6.29 -31.51 16.99
C VAL A 405 -5.93 -32.99 17.04
N GLY A 406 -4.65 -33.33 17.18
CA GLY A 406 -4.20 -34.73 17.27
C GLY A 406 -4.79 -35.46 18.48
N ALA A 407 -4.82 -34.81 19.65
CA ALA A 407 -5.39 -35.39 20.86
C ALA A 407 -6.91 -35.64 20.74
N ILE A 408 -7.63 -34.68 20.17
CA ILE A 408 -9.07 -34.77 19.91
C ILE A 408 -9.34 -35.86 18.87
N GLN A 409 -8.60 -35.89 17.77
CA GLN A 409 -8.71 -36.90 16.73
C GLN A 409 -8.54 -38.31 17.31
N ALA A 410 -7.44 -38.54 18.03
CA ALA A 410 -7.17 -39.82 18.67
C ALA A 410 -8.27 -40.28 19.67
N TYR A 411 -8.91 -39.29 20.31
CA TYR A 411 -10.07 -39.60 21.18
C TYR A 411 -11.32 -39.97 20.36
N LEU A 412 -11.61 -39.17 19.30
CA LEU A 412 -12.78 -39.36 18.45
C LEU A 412 -12.70 -40.67 17.63
N ASP A 413 -11.51 -41.10 17.24
CA ASP A 413 -11.29 -42.36 16.51
C ASP A 413 -11.67 -43.60 17.34
N ARG A 414 -11.54 -43.54 18.67
CA ARG A 414 -11.93 -44.62 19.61
C ARG A 414 -13.44 -44.79 19.76
N LYS A 415 -14.23 -43.77 19.34
CA LYS A 415 -15.69 -43.85 19.43
C LYS A 415 -16.24 -44.76 18.33
N LEU A 416 -17.30 -45.46 18.64
CA LEU A 416 -17.99 -46.34 17.69
C LEU A 416 -18.95 -45.54 16.79
N PRO A 417 -19.25 -46.03 15.57
CA PRO A 417 -20.27 -45.42 14.72
C PRO A 417 -21.61 -45.30 15.47
N GLY A 418 -22.26 -44.13 15.32
CA GLY A 418 -23.49 -43.79 16.02
C GLY A 418 -23.32 -43.19 17.43
N GLU A 419 -22.11 -43.26 18.03
CA GLU A 419 -21.86 -42.61 19.31
C GLU A 419 -21.88 -41.09 19.23
N LEU A 420 -22.27 -40.49 20.35
CA LEU A 420 -22.34 -39.07 20.51
C LEU A 420 -21.12 -38.55 21.27
N THR A 421 -20.75 -37.32 21.01
CA THR A 421 -19.79 -36.56 21.81
C THR A 421 -20.20 -35.08 21.93
N CYS A 422 -19.62 -34.41 22.93
CA CYS A 422 -19.80 -32.97 23.15
C CYS A 422 -18.48 -32.31 23.53
N VAL A 423 -18.45 -30.99 23.44
CA VAL A 423 -17.26 -30.17 23.77
C VAL A 423 -16.73 -30.47 25.18
N ARG A 424 -17.62 -30.54 26.19
CA ARG A 424 -17.23 -30.82 27.59
C ARG A 424 -16.58 -32.19 27.74
N GLU A 425 -17.13 -33.20 27.07
CA GLU A 425 -16.59 -34.57 27.07
C GLU A 425 -15.20 -34.59 26.44
N VAL A 426 -15.04 -34.01 25.27
CA VAL A 426 -13.77 -33.93 24.57
C VAL A 426 -12.72 -33.14 25.39
N CYS A 427 -13.10 -32.02 25.96
CA CYS A 427 -12.20 -31.24 26.82
C CYS A 427 -11.72 -32.04 28.01
N HIS A 428 -12.62 -32.79 28.66
CA HIS A 428 -12.31 -33.62 29.81
C HIS A 428 -11.49 -34.85 29.43
N ARG A 429 -11.90 -35.58 28.39
CA ARG A 429 -11.32 -36.91 28.09
C ARG A 429 -10.11 -36.88 27.16
N ALA A 430 -10.04 -35.88 26.28
CA ALA A 430 -8.96 -35.77 25.32
C ALA A 430 -7.88 -34.76 25.74
N LEU A 431 -8.25 -33.67 26.44
CA LEU A 431 -7.36 -32.55 26.68
C LEU A 431 -7.03 -32.32 28.17
N SER A 432 -7.63 -33.09 29.10
CA SER A 432 -7.29 -32.97 30.52
C SER A 432 -6.02 -33.76 30.83
N PRO A 433 -5.05 -33.16 31.53
CA PRO A 433 -3.87 -33.88 32.01
C PRO A 433 -4.21 -34.94 33.05
N ASN A 434 -5.38 -34.87 33.72
CA ASN A 434 -5.89 -35.84 34.65
C ASN A 434 -7.33 -36.25 34.26
N PRO A 435 -7.54 -37.45 33.70
CA PRO A 435 -8.87 -37.95 33.29
C PRO A 435 -9.89 -38.11 34.42
N ASP A 436 -9.44 -38.12 35.66
CA ASP A 436 -10.33 -38.27 36.82
C ASP A 436 -10.88 -36.92 37.32
N VAL A 437 -10.32 -35.82 36.86
CA VAL A 437 -10.75 -34.45 37.23
C VAL A 437 -11.41 -33.79 36.03
N PRO A 438 -12.74 -33.52 36.09
CA PRO A 438 -13.42 -32.82 35.00
C PRO A 438 -12.81 -31.43 34.74
N LYS A 439 -12.31 -31.20 33.52
CA LYS A 439 -11.91 -29.88 33.05
C LYS A 439 -13.08 -29.24 32.32
N GLU A 440 -13.50 -28.06 32.80
CA GLU A 440 -14.51 -27.24 32.14
C GLU A 440 -13.82 -26.33 31.12
N PRO A 441 -14.23 -26.38 29.85
CA PRO A 441 -13.67 -25.51 28.84
C PRO A 441 -14.15 -24.06 29.02
N SER A 442 -13.27 -23.09 28.82
CA SER A 442 -13.65 -21.68 28.65
C SER A 442 -14.55 -21.48 27.42
N LEU A 443 -15.18 -20.34 27.31
CA LEU A 443 -16.01 -20.03 26.12
C LEU A 443 -15.22 -20.06 24.81
N VAL A 444 -13.96 -19.67 24.83
CA VAL A 444 -13.04 -19.69 23.68
C VAL A 444 -12.68 -21.15 23.35
N GLU A 445 -12.18 -21.90 24.32
CA GLU A 445 -11.88 -23.34 24.15
C GLU A 445 -13.08 -24.13 23.65
N SER A 446 -14.29 -23.78 24.11
CA SER A 446 -15.53 -24.45 23.67
C SER A 446 -15.81 -24.22 22.18
N LYS A 447 -15.52 -23.05 21.66
CA LYS A 447 -15.65 -22.74 20.23
C LYS A 447 -14.61 -23.48 19.40
N ASP A 448 -13.36 -23.49 19.87
CA ASP A 448 -12.24 -24.14 19.18
C ASP A 448 -12.45 -25.66 19.10
N ILE A 449 -12.72 -26.29 20.24
CA ILE A 449 -12.99 -27.75 20.31
C ILE A 449 -14.18 -28.11 19.41
N GLY A 450 -15.26 -27.31 19.47
CA GLY A 450 -16.43 -27.52 18.63
C GLY A 450 -16.12 -27.40 17.14
N ALA A 451 -15.22 -26.48 16.76
CA ALA A 451 -14.75 -26.34 15.40
C ALA A 451 -13.89 -27.51 14.93
N ILE A 452 -12.99 -28.00 15.80
CA ILE A 452 -12.16 -29.20 15.52
C ILE A 452 -13.07 -30.42 15.29
N ILE A 453 -14.02 -30.69 16.18
CA ILE A 453 -14.93 -31.84 16.02
C ILE A 453 -15.73 -31.75 14.72
N THR A 454 -16.21 -30.54 14.37
CA THR A 454 -17.00 -30.34 13.15
C THR A 454 -16.18 -30.58 11.87
N ARG A 455 -14.87 -30.36 11.91
CA ARG A 455 -13.96 -30.58 10.79
C ARG A 455 -13.43 -32.00 10.69
N THR A 456 -13.53 -32.76 11.79
CA THR A 456 -13.07 -34.16 11.82
C THR A 456 -13.93 -35.01 10.89
N PRO A 457 -13.34 -35.68 9.88
CA PRO A 457 -14.08 -36.57 9.00
C PRO A 457 -14.87 -37.63 9.77
N GLY A 458 -16.07 -37.93 9.30
CA GLY A 458 -16.91 -38.91 9.93
C GLY A 458 -17.71 -38.42 11.13
N TRP A 459 -17.74 -37.12 11.42
CA TRP A 459 -18.54 -36.53 12.49
C TRP A 459 -19.53 -35.51 11.98
N GLU A 460 -20.80 -35.64 12.39
CA GLU A 460 -21.86 -34.69 12.01
C GLU A 460 -22.41 -33.98 13.25
N LYS A 461 -22.55 -32.65 13.14
CA LYS A 461 -23.13 -31.83 14.19
C LYS A 461 -24.64 -31.94 14.19
N LEU A 462 -25.24 -32.39 15.30
CA LEU A 462 -26.68 -32.51 15.43
C LEU A 462 -27.36 -31.15 15.64
N LYS A 463 -28.54 -30.98 15.03
CA LYS A 463 -29.33 -29.76 15.19
C LYS A 463 -29.95 -29.60 16.57
N SER A 464 -30.19 -30.70 17.28
CA SER A 464 -30.81 -30.73 18.60
C SER A 464 -29.79 -31.02 19.70
N VAL A 465 -30.03 -30.45 20.89
CA VAL A 465 -29.29 -30.84 22.12
C VAL A 465 -29.65 -32.27 22.54
N ARG A 466 -28.66 -33.00 23.01
CA ARG A 466 -28.85 -34.38 23.54
C ARG A 466 -28.27 -34.47 24.94
N PHE A 467 -28.74 -35.46 25.68
CA PHE A 467 -28.19 -35.81 26.99
C PHE A 467 -26.97 -36.73 26.80
N ILE A 468 -25.80 -36.28 27.30
CA ILE A 468 -24.55 -37.03 27.15
C ILE A 468 -24.00 -37.35 28.53
N GLY A 469 -24.34 -38.56 29.02
CA GLY A 469 -23.83 -39.09 30.28
C GLY A 469 -23.79 -38.06 31.42
N ASN A 470 -22.68 -37.99 32.11
CA ASN A 470 -22.46 -37.06 33.23
C ASN A 470 -22.33 -35.57 32.81
N TYR A 471 -22.32 -35.24 31.51
CA TYR A 471 -22.16 -33.88 31.00
C TYR A 471 -23.52 -33.16 30.79
N GLY A 472 -24.65 -33.87 30.99
CA GLY A 472 -25.98 -33.28 30.89
C GLY A 472 -26.42 -32.98 29.45
N LYS A 473 -27.37 -32.04 29.30
CA LYS A 473 -27.85 -31.59 27.97
C LYS A 473 -26.81 -30.73 27.28
N GLN A 474 -26.30 -31.19 26.15
CA GLN A 474 -25.24 -30.51 25.38
C GLN A 474 -25.58 -30.45 23.88
N ARG A 475 -25.03 -29.47 23.19
CA ARG A 475 -24.86 -29.56 21.73
C ARG A 475 -23.86 -30.67 21.46
N CYS A 476 -24.18 -31.58 20.53
CA CYS A 476 -23.39 -32.77 20.31
C CYS A 476 -23.15 -33.03 18.82
N TRP A 477 -22.21 -33.89 18.59
CA TRP A 477 -21.84 -34.47 17.31
C TRP A 477 -22.03 -35.98 17.38
N GLN A 478 -22.35 -36.57 16.23
CA GLN A 478 -22.53 -38.00 16.08
C GLN A 478 -21.55 -38.55 15.05
N LYS A 479 -20.94 -39.70 15.35
CA LYS A 479 -20.08 -40.39 14.39
C LYS A 479 -20.95 -41.06 13.33
N ILE A 480 -20.67 -40.79 12.04
CA ILE A 480 -21.42 -41.31 10.90
C ILE A 480 -21.05 -42.78 10.64
N LEU A 481 -22.02 -43.58 10.22
CA LEU A 481 -21.88 -45.03 10.03
C LEU A 481 -20.98 -45.43 8.85
N ASP A 482 -20.81 -44.52 7.84
CA ASP A 482 -20.11 -44.80 6.58
C ASP A 482 -19.02 -43.78 6.27
N ALA A 483 -18.07 -43.54 7.19
CA ALA A 483 -16.88 -42.74 6.82
C ALA A 483 -15.85 -43.68 6.16
N PRO A 484 -15.34 -43.39 4.95
CA PRO A 484 -14.23 -44.14 4.38
C PRO A 484 -13.04 -44.05 5.33
N MET A 485 -12.49 -45.21 5.71
CA MET A 485 -11.27 -45.29 6.50
C MET A 485 -10.18 -44.49 5.79
N PRO A 486 -9.42 -43.59 6.47
CA PRO A 486 -8.21 -43.04 5.88
C PRO A 486 -7.33 -44.19 5.45
N GLN A 487 -6.87 -44.19 4.19
CA GLN A 487 -5.92 -45.19 3.72
C GLN A 487 -4.69 -45.07 4.61
N SER A 488 -4.35 -46.14 5.33
CA SER A 488 -3.13 -46.21 6.10
C SER A 488 -1.94 -45.97 5.16
N GLU A 489 -1.20 -44.92 5.40
CA GLU A 489 0.14 -44.74 4.83
C GLU A 489 0.93 -46.02 5.19
N GLU A 490 1.53 -46.63 4.19
CA GLU A 490 2.37 -47.81 4.35
C GLU A 490 3.52 -47.47 5.33
N PRO A 491 3.89 -48.40 6.23
CA PRO A 491 4.95 -48.13 7.19
C PRO A 491 6.26 -47.89 6.43
N PHE A 492 6.93 -46.78 6.74
CA PHE A 492 8.28 -46.50 6.30
C PHE A 492 9.16 -47.72 6.52
N THR A 493 9.63 -48.32 5.45
CA THR A 493 10.74 -49.29 5.48
C THR A 493 12.01 -48.51 5.68
N GLU A 494 12.63 -48.64 6.83
CA GLU A 494 14.02 -48.23 7.07
C GLU A 494 14.94 -48.93 6.06
N VAL A 495 15.73 -48.14 5.31
CA VAL A 495 17.00 -48.54 4.69
C VAL A 495 18.04 -47.52 5.02
#